data_dd5f667245fb964130d8f496f9785e05
#
_entry.id   dd5f667245fb964130d8f496f9785e05
#
_cell.length_a   1.000
_cell.length_b   1.000
_cell.length_c   1.000
_cell.angle_alpha   90.00
_cell.angle_beta   90.00
_cell.angle_gamma   90.00
#
_symmetry.space_group_name_H-M   'P 1'
#
loop_
_entity.id
_entity.type
_entity.pdbx_description
1 polymer ?
#
loop_
_entity_poly.entity_id
_entity_poly.type
_entity_poly.pdbx_seq_one_letter_code
_entity_poly.pdbx_strand_id
1 'polypeptide(L)'
;MFKELDPILHSQLRLAVISLLISVKEAEFTFIKEKTNATAGNLSVQLNKLKEAGYIEINKQFKDNYPLTSCKITTTGINAFEQYVKDLQAYLHIVQKLLYRML
;
A
#
# COMPACT_ATOMS: atom_id res chain seq x y z
N MET A 1 11.00 10.57 19.51
CA MET A 1 12.05 10.27 18.51
C MET A 1 11.52 9.34 17.42
N PHE A 2 11.03 8.17 17.79
CA PHE A 2 10.41 7.24 16.85
C PHE A 2 8.90 7.30 16.98
N LYS A 3 8.22 7.72 15.92
CA LYS A 3 6.77 7.69 15.88
C LYS A 3 6.30 6.29 15.52
N GLU A 4 5.12 5.92 16.03
CA GLU A 4 4.49 4.68 15.63
C GLU A 4 4.13 4.73 14.15
N LEU A 5 4.52 3.71 13.41
CA LEU A 5 4.18 3.59 11.99
C LEU A 5 2.74 3.10 11.85
N ASP A 6 2.04 3.57 10.82
CA ASP A 6 0.68 3.15 10.52
C ASP A 6 0.64 1.61 10.41
N PRO A 7 -0.10 0.92 11.28
CA PRO A 7 -0.12 -0.54 11.29
C PRO A 7 -0.77 -1.15 10.05
N ILE A 8 -1.64 -0.40 9.36
CA ILE A 8 -2.25 -0.85 8.12
C ILE A 8 -1.22 -0.84 7.00
N LEU A 9 -0.39 0.20 6.93
CA LEU A 9 0.65 0.32 5.89
C LEU A 9 1.93 -0.42 6.23
N HIS A 10 2.18 -0.70 7.52
CA HIS A 10 3.39 -1.39 7.95
C HIS A 10 3.26 -2.90 7.73
N SER A 11 3.09 -3.27 6.49
CA SER A 11 2.94 -4.65 6.02
C SER A 11 3.45 -4.70 4.59
N GLN A 12 4.32 -5.64 4.30
CA GLN A 12 4.97 -5.72 3.00
C GLN A 12 3.99 -5.66 1.83
N LEU A 13 2.98 -6.51 1.83
CA LEU A 13 2.04 -6.57 0.71
C LEU A 13 1.14 -5.33 0.63
N ARG A 14 0.59 -4.89 1.76
CA ARG A 14 -0.26 -3.68 1.76
C ARG A 14 0.53 -2.44 1.36
N LEU A 15 1.76 -2.32 1.83
CA LEU A 15 2.63 -1.22 1.44
C LEU A 15 2.94 -1.24 -0.06
N ALA A 16 3.20 -2.44 -0.60
CA ALA A 16 3.45 -2.61 -2.04
C ALA A 16 2.23 -2.20 -2.87
N VAL A 17 1.03 -2.61 -2.44
CA VAL A 17 -0.23 -2.24 -3.12
C VAL A 17 -0.42 -0.73 -3.13
N ILE A 18 -0.31 -0.09 -1.98
CA ILE A 18 -0.49 1.37 -1.88
C ILE A 18 0.58 2.10 -2.72
N SER A 19 1.82 1.66 -2.67
CA SER A 19 2.90 2.26 -3.47
C SER A 19 2.60 2.17 -4.97
N LEU A 20 2.10 1.02 -5.41
CA LEU A 20 1.71 0.82 -6.80
C LEU A 20 0.55 1.74 -7.18
N LEU A 21 -0.49 1.82 -6.35
CA LEU A 21 -1.68 2.65 -6.61
C LEU A 21 -1.37 4.14 -6.56
N ILE A 22 -0.41 4.58 -5.77
CA ILE A 22 0.08 5.97 -5.81
C ILE A 22 0.61 6.29 -7.20
N SER A 23 1.31 5.34 -7.84
CA SER A 23 1.92 5.54 -9.16
C SER A 23 0.88 5.59 -10.29
N VAL A 24 -0.13 4.70 -10.24
CA VAL A 24 -1.05 4.49 -11.36
C VAL A 24 -2.47 4.98 -11.08
N LYS A 25 -2.79 5.32 -9.83
CA LYS A 25 -4.09 5.74 -9.29
C LYS A 25 -5.12 4.62 -9.22
N GLU A 26 -5.26 3.82 -10.24
CA GLU A 26 -6.23 2.73 -10.34
C GLU A 26 -5.60 1.57 -11.09
N ALA A 27 -5.87 0.35 -10.66
CA ALA A 27 -5.34 -0.85 -11.30
C ALA A 27 -6.29 -2.03 -11.10
N GLU A 28 -6.27 -2.94 -12.06
CA GLU A 28 -7.02 -4.18 -12.00
C GLU A 28 -6.36 -5.16 -11.01
N PHE A 29 -7.17 -6.01 -10.41
CA PHE A 29 -6.73 -7.03 -9.48
C PHE A 29 -5.60 -7.90 -10.06
N THR A 30 -5.75 -8.34 -11.31
CA THR A 30 -4.75 -9.19 -11.98
C THR A 30 -3.41 -8.48 -12.13
N PHE A 31 -3.43 -7.19 -12.45
CA PHE A 31 -2.21 -6.38 -12.55
C PHE A 31 -1.51 -6.25 -11.20
N ILE A 32 -2.28 -5.96 -10.14
CA ILE A 32 -1.74 -5.84 -8.78
C ILE A 32 -1.14 -7.17 -8.34
N LYS A 33 -1.85 -8.27 -8.59
CA LYS A 33 -1.39 -9.62 -8.25
C LYS A 33 -0.06 -9.93 -8.92
N GLU A 34 0.04 -9.63 -10.20
CA GLU A 34 1.27 -9.85 -10.97
C GLU A 34 2.44 -9.03 -10.43
N LYS A 35 2.23 -7.73 -10.23
CA LYS A 35 3.30 -6.81 -9.79
C LYS A 35 3.75 -7.08 -8.36
N THR A 36 2.89 -7.58 -7.50
CA THR A 36 3.23 -7.88 -6.10
C THR A 36 3.65 -9.33 -5.90
N ASN A 37 3.48 -10.17 -6.91
CA ASN A 37 3.75 -11.61 -6.83
C ASN A 37 2.96 -12.30 -5.70
N ALA A 38 1.79 -11.79 -5.38
CA ALA A 38 0.94 -12.32 -4.33
C ALA A 38 0.04 -13.44 -4.85
N THR A 39 -0.43 -14.29 -3.94
CA THR A 39 -1.52 -15.21 -4.26
C THR A 39 -2.85 -14.45 -4.31
N ALA A 40 -3.80 -14.94 -5.10
CA ALA A 40 -5.12 -14.32 -5.20
C ALA A 40 -5.80 -14.22 -3.83
N GLY A 41 -5.73 -15.30 -3.04
CA GLY A 41 -6.36 -15.34 -1.72
C GLY A 41 -5.76 -14.34 -0.75
N ASN A 42 -4.44 -14.28 -0.64
CA ASN A 42 -3.78 -13.33 0.25
C ASN A 42 -4.00 -11.88 -0.19
N LEU A 43 -3.92 -11.62 -1.51
CA LEU A 43 -4.17 -10.28 -2.02
C LEU A 43 -5.59 -9.82 -1.69
N SER A 44 -6.60 -10.68 -1.88
CA SER A 44 -7.99 -10.35 -1.55
C SER A 44 -8.14 -9.94 -0.08
N VAL A 45 -7.50 -10.69 0.83
CA VAL A 45 -7.53 -10.37 2.27
C VAL A 45 -6.91 -9.00 2.54
N GLN A 46 -5.75 -8.74 1.95
CA GLN A 46 -5.03 -7.48 2.19
C GLN A 46 -5.75 -6.28 1.56
N LEU A 47 -6.34 -6.45 0.39
CA LEU A 47 -7.14 -5.39 -0.24
C LEU A 47 -8.35 -5.03 0.62
N ASN A 48 -9.02 -6.02 1.22
CA ASN A 48 -10.13 -5.75 2.12
C ASN A 48 -9.71 -4.97 3.36
N LYS A 49 -8.54 -5.26 3.92
CA LYS A 49 -8.01 -4.48 5.05
C LYS A 49 -7.75 -3.03 4.67
N LEU A 50 -7.21 -2.79 3.48
CA LEU A 50 -6.99 -1.44 2.97
C LEU A 50 -8.32 -0.71 2.72
N LYS A 51 -9.30 -1.41 2.19
CA LYS A 51 -10.65 -0.86 1.97
C LYS A 51 -11.31 -0.47 3.29
N GLU A 52 -11.27 -1.35 4.29
CA GLU A 52 -11.83 -1.08 5.61
C GLU A 52 -11.21 0.13 6.29
N ALA A 53 -9.92 0.35 6.07
CA ALA A 53 -9.22 1.53 6.57
C ALA A 53 -9.57 2.80 5.77
N GLY A 54 -10.28 2.68 4.66
CA GLY A 54 -10.63 3.81 3.81
C GLY A 54 -9.53 4.25 2.86
N TYR A 55 -8.47 3.45 2.70
CA TYR A 55 -7.30 3.81 1.90
C TYR A 55 -7.47 3.52 0.42
N ILE A 56 -8.33 2.59 0.08
CA ILE A 56 -8.67 2.25 -1.31
C ILE A 56 -10.18 2.04 -1.46
N GLU A 57 -10.64 2.14 -2.70
CA GLU A 57 -11.95 1.70 -3.13
C GLU A 57 -11.78 0.47 -4.00
N ILE A 58 -12.69 -0.48 -3.88
CA ILE A 58 -12.73 -1.68 -4.71
C ILE A 58 -14.00 -1.63 -5.55
N ASN A 59 -13.85 -1.69 -6.87
CA ASN A 59 -14.95 -1.72 -7.81
C ASN A 59 -15.02 -3.06 -8.48
N LYS A 60 -16.19 -3.68 -8.47
CA LYS A 60 -16.46 -4.93 -9.18
C LYS A 60 -17.48 -4.65 -10.27
N GLN A 61 -17.13 -5.01 -11.49
CA GLN A 61 -17.99 -4.80 -12.64
C GLN A 61 -17.80 -5.94 -13.64
N PHE A 62 -18.67 -6.00 -14.63
CA PHE A 62 -18.55 -6.93 -15.74
C PHE A 62 -18.14 -6.16 -16.98
N LYS A 63 -17.16 -6.68 -17.69
CA LYS A 63 -16.73 -6.17 -18.97
C LYS A 63 -16.71 -7.33 -19.96
N ASP A 64 -17.51 -7.26 -21.00
CA ASP A 64 -17.63 -8.34 -21.99
C ASP A 64 -17.93 -9.70 -21.35
N ASN A 65 -18.86 -9.73 -20.37
CA ASN A 65 -19.27 -10.90 -19.60
C ASN A 65 -18.19 -11.46 -18.67
N TYR A 66 -17.06 -10.77 -18.49
CA TYR A 66 -16.03 -11.16 -17.54
C TYR A 66 -16.11 -10.30 -16.27
N PRO A 67 -16.00 -10.91 -15.10
CA PRO A 67 -15.89 -10.13 -13.87
C PRO A 67 -14.55 -9.38 -13.85
N LEU A 68 -14.63 -8.09 -13.55
CA LEU A 68 -13.46 -7.22 -13.46
C LEU A 68 -13.45 -6.56 -12.10
N THR A 69 -12.37 -6.77 -11.35
CA THR A 69 -12.14 -6.08 -10.08
C THR A 69 -11.02 -5.10 -10.24
N SER A 70 -11.27 -3.85 -9.89
CA SER A 70 -10.26 -2.80 -9.89
C SER A 70 -10.18 -2.12 -8.53
N CYS A 71 -9.02 -1.58 -8.21
CA CYS A 71 -8.75 -0.87 -6.97
C CYS A 71 -8.25 0.53 -7.27
N LYS A 72 -8.74 1.50 -6.51
CA LYS A 72 -8.39 2.91 -6.68
C LYS A 72 -7.93 3.48 -5.36
N ILE A 73 -6.84 4.25 -5.40
CA ILE A 73 -6.34 4.95 -4.21
C ILE A 73 -7.31 6.08 -3.83
N THR A 74 -7.52 6.29 -2.54
CA THR A 74 -8.32 7.41 -2.03
C THR A 74 -7.42 8.53 -1.53
N THR A 75 -8.00 9.72 -1.34
CA THR A 75 -7.29 10.83 -0.72
C THR A 75 -6.79 10.45 0.68
N THR A 76 -7.61 9.73 1.45
CA THR A 76 -7.23 9.22 2.77
C THR A 76 -6.01 8.30 2.67
N GLY A 77 -5.98 7.42 1.67
CA GLY A 77 -4.85 6.52 1.44
C GLY A 77 -3.57 7.28 1.06
N ILE A 78 -3.70 8.29 0.21
CA ILE A 78 -2.56 9.14 -0.18
C ILE A 78 -1.99 9.85 1.05
N ASN A 79 -2.84 10.46 1.87
CA ASN A 79 -2.41 11.17 3.07
C ASN A 79 -1.77 10.23 4.09
N ALA A 80 -2.33 9.04 4.26
CA ALA A 80 -1.76 8.02 5.15
C ALA A 80 -0.37 7.58 4.68
N PHE A 81 -0.20 7.40 3.38
CA PHE A 81 1.08 7.03 2.80
C PHE A 81 2.13 8.13 2.98
N GLU A 82 1.76 9.39 2.74
CA GLU A 82 2.65 10.52 2.97
C GLU A 82 3.14 10.57 4.42
N GLN A 83 2.22 10.38 5.37
CA GLN A 83 2.58 10.38 6.78
C GLN A 83 3.47 9.18 7.13
N TYR A 84 3.17 8.01 6.58
CA TYR A 84 3.99 6.81 6.77
C TYR A 84 5.43 7.04 6.29
N VAL A 85 5.60 7.64 5.12
CA VAL A 85 6.93 7.93 4.56
C VAL A 85 7.69 8.89 5.47
N LYS A 86 7.04 9.95 5.96
CA LYS A 86 7.66 10.90 6.88
C LYS A 86 8.10 10.23 8.17
N ASP A 87 7.25 9.40 8.75
CA ASP A 87 7.54 8.71 9.99
C ASP A 87 8.66 7.70 9.82
N LEU A 88 8.67 6.99 8.69
CA LEU A 88 9.73 6.04 8.34
C LEU A 88 11.07 6.73 8.11
N GLN A 89 11.07 7.90 7.48
CA GLN A 89 12.29 8.69 7.26
C GLN A 89 12.98 9.05 8.56
N ALA A 90 12.24 9.29 9.64
CA ALA A 90 12.82 9.56 10.95
C ALA A 90 13.67 8.37 11.44
N TYR A 91 13.21 7.15 11.21
CA TYR A 91 13.96 5.93 11.52
C TYR A 91 15.25 5.85 10.70
N LEU A 92 15.12 6.04 9.40
CA LEU A 92 16.26 5.95 8.47
C LEU A 92 17.31 7.02 8.77
N HIS A 93 16.88 8.24 9.08
CA HIS A 93 17.77 9.34 9.38
C HIS A 93 18.61 9.05 10.65
N ILE A 94 17.99 8.55 11.69
CA ILE A 94 18.66 8.18 12.94
C ILE A 94 19.67 7.07 12.69
N VAL A 95 19.27 6.03 11.95
CA VAL A 95 20.14 4.91 11.61
C VAL A 95 21.37 5.37 10.83
N GLN A 96 21.19 6.24 9.85
CA GLN A 96 22.28 6.80 9.06
C GLN A 96 23.31 7.53 9.94
N LYS A 97 22.85 8.37 10.86
CA LYS A 97 23.74 9.08 11.77
C LYS A 97 24.56 8.10 12.64
N LEU A 98 23.93 7.05 13.14
CA LEU A 98 24.60 6.05 13.96
C LEU A 98 25.62 5.25 13.15
N LEU A 99 25.27 4.88 11.92
CA LEU A 99 26.16 4.16 11.02
C LEU A 99 27.41 4.98 10.71
N TYR A 100 27.29 6.27 10.43
CA TYR A 100 28.44 7.14 10.17
C TYR A 100 29.37 7.23 11.38
N ARG A 101 28.83 7.22 12.59
CA ARG A 101 29.64 7.23 13.81
C ARG A 101 30.40 5.93 14.02
N MET A 102 29.84 4.82 13.57
CA MET A 102 30.44 3.50 13.71
C MET A 102 31.55 3.24 12.69
N LEU A 103 31.50 3.96 11.57
CA LEU A 103 32.49 3.83 10.51
C LEU A 103 33.66 4.81 10.70
#